data_722b3324b7ed2bed0de4ccc39fff94b1
#
_entry.id   722b3324b7ed2bed0de4ccc39fff94b1
#
_cell.length_a   1.000
_cell.length_b   1.000
_cell.length_c   1.000
_cell.angle_alpha   90.00
_cell.angle_beta   90.00
_cell.angle_gamma   90.00
#
_symmetry.space_group_name_H-M   'P 1'
#
loop_
_entity.id
_entity.type
_entity.pdbx_description
1 polymer ?
#
loop_
_entity_poly.entity_id
_entity_poly.type
_entity_poly.pdbx_seq_one_letter_code
_entity_poly.pdbx_strand_id
1 'polypeptide(L)'
;MKKLVTAAFAVLLLASLGYSQKRPVRKPAVKKPPVTVIPPLDVRAAREKTDNQLANVNTFVDKLGNVAQPLETALADEAAGKLKPETAQKIENSKANLVASIRNLKVGLLALESDFKTKPALAKYLPSIQGITDLTTRSEDLALAGQFVSAKEPLRGVAQKLTDTLAALPK
;
A
#
# COMPACT_ATOMS: atom_id res chain seq x y z
N MET A 1 -29.48 43.52 -73.15
CA MET A 1 -30.06 42.62 -74.19
C MET A 1 -30.68 41.47 -73.40
N LYS A 2 -32.01 41.45 -73.24
CA LYS A 2 -32.94 40.52 -73.91
C LYS A 2 -32.64 39.08 -73.50
N LYS A 3 -33.50 38.24 -72.97
CA LYS A 3 -34.97 38.01 -72.99
C LYS A 3 -35.30 37.04 -71.82
N LEU A 4 -36.27 37.19 -70.97
CA LEU A 4 -37.67 36.77 -71.05
C LEU A 4 -37.90 35.36 -71.72
N VAL A 5 -38.51 34.44 -70.92
CA VAL A 5 -39.63 33.54 -71.27
C VAL A 5 -39.87 32.68 -70.02
N THR A 6 -40.89 32.84 -69.28
CA THR A 6 -42.32 32.56 -69.17
C THR A 6 -42.72 31.09 -69.21
N ALA A 7 -43.54 30.70 -68.21
CA ALA A 7 -44.63 29.71 -68.12
C ALA A 7 -44.18 28.24 -67.90
N ALA A 8 -44.90 27.38 -67.18
CA ALA A 8 -46.32 27.28 -66.80
C ALA A 8 -46.50 26.26 -65.66
N PHE A 9 -47.35 26.56 -64.74
CA PHE A 9 -48.44 25.80 -64.09
C PHE A 9 -48.47 24.27 -64.34
N ALA A 10 -48.40 23.50 -63.23
CA ALA A 10 -49.18 22.29 -63.04
C ALA A 10 -49.35 21.99 -61.51
N VAL A 11 -50.53 22.23 -61.04
CA VAL A 11 -51.08 21.82 -59.75
C VAL A 11 -51.31 20.31 -59.79
N LEU A 12 -50.73 19.58 -58.88
CA LEU A 12 -51.11 18.19 -58.60
C LEU A 12 -51.22 18.00 -57.10
N LEU A 13 -52.44 18.10 -56.61
CA LEU A 13 -52.86 17.66 -55.29
C LEU A 13 -52.77 16.13 -55.25
N LEU A 14 -51.84 15.59 -54.47
CA LEU A 14 -51.89 14.21 -54.07
C LEU A 14 -51.90 14.10 -52.55
N ALA A 15 -52.98 13.55 -52.07
CA ALA A 15 -53.29 13.28 -50.69
C ALA A 15 -52.14 12.47 -50.02
N SER A 16 -51.49 13.06 -49.01
CA SER A 16 -50.56 12.37 -48.14
C SER A 16 -51.34 11.55 -47.11
N LEU A 17 -51.47 10.27 -47.36
CA LEU A 17 -51.84 9.27 -46.35
C LEU A 17 -50.77 9.33 -45.25
N GLY A 18 -51.15 9.82 -44.06
CA GLY A 18 -50.33 9.87 -42.88
C GLY A 18 -49.94 8.48 -42.41
N TYR A 19 -48.76 8.02 -42.77
CA TYR A 19 -48.11 6.90 -42.08
C TYR A 19 -47.57 7.41 -40.74
N SER A 20 -48.39 7.23 -39.70
CA SER A 20 -47.92 7.36 -38.33
C SER A 20 -46.88 6.27 -38.04
N GLN A 21 -45.60 6.58 -38.29
CA GLN A 21 -44.49 5.78 -37.82
C GLN A 21 -44.48 5.82 -36.29
N LYS A 22 -45.00 4.80 -35.63
CA LYS A 22 -44.77 4.53 -34.22
C LYS A 22 -43.26 4.45 -34.01
N ARG A 23 -42.63 5.52 -33.48
CA ARG A 23 -41.26 5.48 -33.05
C ARG A 23 -41.10 4.35 -32.04
N PRO A 24 -40.15 3.40 -32.25
CA PRO A 24 -39.90 2.38 -31.26
C PRO A 24 -39.52 3.05 -29.96
N VAL A 25 -40.32 2.86 -28.92
CA VAL A 25 -40.01 3.29 -27.56
C VAL A 25 -38.69 2.58 -27.18
N ARG A 26 -37.58 3.30 -27.19
CA ARG A 26 -36.30 2.82 -26.66
C ARG A 26 -36.57 2.47 -25.20
N LYS A 27 -36.63 1.16 -24.88
CA LYS A 27 -36.58 0.72 -23.49
C LYS A 27 -35.41 1.39 -22.79
N PRO A 28 -35.64 2.01 -21.63
CA PRO A 28 -34.52 2.62 -20.88
C PRO A 28 -33.46 1.54 -20.68
N ALA A 29 -32.21 1.86 -21.06
CA ALA A 29 -31.10 0.95 -20.86
C ALA A 29 -31.01 0.66 -19.35
N VAL A 30 -31.35 -0.56 -18.98
CA VAL A 30 -31.16 -1.06 -17.61
C VAL A 30 -29.67 -0.92 -17.34
N LYS A 31 -29.29 0.06 -16.52
CA LYS A 31 -27.91 0.20 -16.03
C LYS A 31 -27.59 -1.11 -15.33
N LYS A 32 -26.77 -1.95 -15.97
CA LYS A 32 -26.23 -3.15 -15.33
C LYS A 32 -25.60 -2.70 -14.00
N PRO A 33 -25.92 -3.34 -12.87
CA PRO A 33 -25.27 -3.02 -11.61
C PRO A 33 -23.76 -3.12 -11.83
N PRO A 34 -22.95 -2.27 -11.15
CA PRO A 34 -21.50 -2.32 -11.28
C PRO A 34 -21.06 -3.75 -10.93
N VAL A 35 -20.41 -4.41 -11.89
CA VAL A 35 -19.80 -5.73 -11.64
C VAL A 35 -18.71 -5.50 -10.64
N THR A 36 -18.91 -5.91 -9.40
CA THR A 36 -17.86 -5.90 -8.37
C THR A 36 -16.81 -6.93 -8.79
N VAL A 37 -15.73 -6.45 -9.40
CA VAL A 37 -14.60 -7.31 -9.77
C VAL A 37 -13.92 -7.74 -8.48
N ILE A 38 -14.11 -8.99 -8.07
CA ILE A 38 -13.44 -9.55 -6.91
C ILE A 38 -11.94 -9.69 -7.27
N PRO A 39 -11.02 -9.05 -6.50
CA PRO A 39 -9.60 -9.17 -6.78
C PRO A 39 -9.11 -10.64 -6.72
N PRO A 40 -8.08 -11.01 -7.49
CA PRO A 40 -7.48 -12.34 -7.41
C PRO A 40 -7.11 -12.73 -5.97
N LEU A 41 -7.16 -14.02 -5.66
CA LEU A 41 -6.89 -14.52 -4.30
C LEU A 41 -5.53 -14.06 -3.77
N ASP A 42 -4.49 -14.11 -4.62
CA ASP A 42 -3.14 -13.64 -4.24
C ASP A 42 -3.12 -12.17 -3.83
N VAL A 43 -3.89 -11.32 -4.50
CA VAL A 43 -3.97 -9.89 -4.19
C VAL A 43 -4.68 -9.66 -2.86
N ARG A 44 -5.75 -10.40 -2.58
CA ARG A 44 -6.45 -10.34 -1.28
C ARG A 44 -5.58 -10.82 -0.13
N ALA A 45 -4.90 -11.96 -0.31
CA ALA A 45 -3.97 -12.51 0.67
C ALA A 45 -2.77 -11.57 0.91
N ALA A 46 -2.24 -10.94 -0.15
CA ALA A 46 -1.18 -9.96 -0.02
C ALA A 46 -1.62 -8.73 0.75
N ARG A 47 -2.85 -8.25 0.51
CA ARG A 47 -3.43 -7.13 1.26
C ARG A 47 -3.50 -7.44 2.76
N GLU A 48 -4.06 -8.59 3.13
CA GLU A 48 -4.17 -9.04 4.52
C GLU A 48 -2.79 -9.16 5.19
N LYS A 49 -1.82 -9.80 4.51
CA LYS A 49 -0.44 -9.90 5.01
C LYS A 49 0.21 -8.53 5.20
N THR A 50 0.00 -7.60 4.25
CA THR A 50 0.54 -6.24 4.34
C THR A 50 -0.05 -5.48 5.52
N ASP A 51 -1.35 -5.59 5.75
CA ASP A 51 -2.05 -4.97 6.88
C ASP A 51 -1.53 -5.51 8.22
N ASN A 52 -1.40 -6.83 8.35
CA ASN A 52 -0.84 -7.49 9.53
C ASN A 52 0.61 -7.05 9.80
N GLN A 53 1.46 -6.96 8.76
CA GLN A 53 2.83 -6.50 8.93
C GLN A 53 2.90 -5.01 9.30
N LEU A 54 2.03 -4.16 8.75
CA LEU A 54 1.92 -2.77 9.15
C LEU A 54 1.57 -2.62 10.64
N ALA A 55 0.59 -3.39 11.11
CA ALA A 55 0.21 -3.38 12.52
C ALA A 55 1.38 -3.83 13.44
N ASN A 56 2.11 -4.88 13.04
CA ASN A 56 3.27 -5.37 13.77
C ASN A 56 4.40 -4.32 13.83
N VAL A 57 4.72 -3.69 12.70
CA VAL A 57 5.76 -2.65 12.63
C VAL A 57 5.38 -1.44 13.46
N ASN A 58 4.15 -0.93 13.36
CA ASN A 58 3.69 0.20 14.15
C ASN A 58 3.76 -0.10 15.66
N THR A 59 3.24 -1.25 16.07
CA THR A 59 3.30 -1.68 17.48
C THR A 59 4.75 -1.75 17.99
N PHE A 60 5.67 -2.23 17.15
CA PHE A 60 7.08 -2.30 17.52
C PHE A 60 7.74 -0.92 17.57
N VAL A 61 7.47 -0.03 16.61
CA VAL A 61 7.98 1.35 16.58
C VAL A 61 7.53 2.13 17.81
N ASP A 62 6.27 1.95 18.24
CA ASP A 62 5.76 2.59 19.45
C ASP A 62 6.45 2.08 20.72
N LYS A 63 6.62 0.75 20.84
CA LYS A 63 7.37 0.14 21.96
C LYS A 63 8.82 0.62 21.99
N LEU A 64 9.48 0.59 20.83
CA LEU A 64 10.85 1.07 20.69
C LEU A 64 10.96 2.55 21.07
N GLY A 65 9.99 3.39 20.67
CA GLY A 65 9.95 4.81 21.03
C GLY A 65 9.99 5.06 22.52
N ASN A 66 9.36 4.18 23.32
CA ASN A 66 9.31 4.31 24.78
C ASN A 66 10.59 3.85 25.50
N VAL A 67 11.33 2.90 24.89
CA VAL A 67 12.48 2.26 25.57
C VAL A 67 13.83 2.66 24.99
N ALA A 68 13.88 3.21 23.79
CA ALA A 68 15.12 3.50 23.06
C ALA A 68 16.04 4.43 23.85
N GLN A 69 15.57 5.61 24.22
CA GLN A 69 16.36 6.61 24.92
C GLN A 69 16.83 6.15 26.31
N PRO A 70 15.97 5.57 27.18
CA PRO A 70 16.42 4.98 28.43
C PRO A 70 17.48 3.90 28.27
N LEU A 71 17.34 3.05 27.25
CA LEU A 71 18.30 1.98 27.01
C LEU A 71 19.64 2.51 26.50
N GLU A 72 19.66 3.48 25.60
CA GLU A 72 20.91 4.14 25.16
C GLU A 72 21.63 4.81 26.32
N THR A 73 20.91 5.50 27.20
CA THR A 73 21.47 6.12 28.41
C THR A 73 22.09 5.04 29.32
N ALA A 74 21.36 3.94 29.55
CA ALA A 74 21.84 2.84 30.39
C ALA A 74 23.08 2.16 29.80
N LEU A 75 23.17 1.99 28.46
CA LEU A 75 24.36 1.45 27.80
C LEU A 75 25.58 2.41 27.93
N ALA A 76 25.34 3.71 27.87
CA ALA A 76 26.42 4.71 28.10
C ALA A 76 26.94 4.67 29.54
N ASP A 77 26.02 4.50 30.51
CA ASP A 77 26.41 4.36 31.94
C ASP A 77 27.13 3.03 32.23
N GLU A 78 26.75 1.95 31.53
CA GLU A 78 27.46 0.67 31.57
C GLU A 78 28.90 0.83 31.04
N ALA A 79 29.04 1.42 29.85
CA ALA A 79 30.34 1.66 29.24
C ALA A 79 31.27 2.57 30.11
N ALA A 80 30.63 3.45 30.90
CA ALA A 80 31.34 4.29 31.86
C ALA A 80 31.67 3.58 33.21
N GLY A 81 31.28 2.29 33.36
CA GLY A 81 31.53 1.52 34.58
C GLY A 81 30.71 1.98 35.80
N LYS A 82 29.59 2.70 35.56
CA LYS A 82 28.76 3.27 36.64
C LYS A 82 27.72 2.28 37.18
N LEU A 83 27.52 1.14 36.51
CA LEU A 83 26.47 0.18 36.83
C LEU A 83 27.02 -1.02 37.60
N LYS A 84 26.14 -1.60 38.42
CA LYS A 84 26.41 -2.90 39.05
C LYS A 84 26.35 -4.02 38.01
N PRO A 85 27.13 -5.11 38.15
CA PRO A 85 27.17 -6.21 37.17
C PRO A 85 25.78 -6.80 36.85
N GLU A 86 24.92 -6.94 37.84
CA GLU A 86 23.56 -7.45 37.67
C GLU A 86 22.69 -6.54 36.80
N THR A 87 22.88 -5.22 36.91
CA THR A 87 22.16 -4.22 36.11
C THR A 87 22.69 -4.21 34.67
N ALA A 88 24.01 -4.26 34.49
CA ALA A 88 24.65 -4.38 33.20
C ALA A 88 24.12 -5.61 32.43
N GLN A 89 24.04 -6.76 33.07
CA GLN A 89 23.49 -7.98 32.44
C GLN A 89 22.02 -7.82 31.99
N LYS A 90 21.20 -7.10 32.77
CA LYS A 90 19.81 -6.82 32.37
C LYS A 90 19.73 -5.91 31.16
N ILE A 91 20.61 -4.93 31.03
CA ILE A 91 20.69 -4.01 29.91
C ILE A 91 21.10 -4.76 28.64
N GLU A 92 22.15 -5.60 28.71
CA GLU A 92 22.57 -6.42 27.58
C GLU A 92 21.47 -7.41 27.13
N ASN A 93 20.74 -8.02 28.06
CA ASN A 93 19.58 -8.85 27.74
C ASN A 93 18.48 -8.05 27.04
N SER A 94 18.20 -6.82 27.47
CA SER A 94 17.22 -5.94 26.87
C SER A 94 17.62 -5.55 25.43
N LYS A 95 18.90 -5.22 25.21
CA LYS A 95 19.48 -4.97 23.89
C LYS A 95 19.31 -6.20 22.99
N ALA A 96 19.70 -7.38 23.46
CA ALA A 96 19.58 -8.62 22.71
C ALA A 96 18.13 -8.93 22.31
N ASN A 97 17.17 -8.73 23.22
CA ASN A 97 15.75 -8.92 22.99
C ASN A 97 15.19 -7.96 21.94
N LEU A 98 15.62 -6.69 21.95
CA LEU A 98 15.22 -5.71 20.93
C LEU A 98 15.75 -6.08 19.54
N VAL A 99 17.03 -6.45 19.44
CA VAL A 99 17.65 -6.91 18.20
C VAL A 99 16.92 -8.16 17.68
N ALA A 100 16.63 -9.13 18.54
CA ALA A 100 15.89 -10.34 18.16
C ALA A 100 14.48 -9.99 17.64
N SER A 101 13.82 -9.00 18.23
CA SER A 101 12.50 -8.53 17.79
C SER A 101 12.56 -7.89 16.40
N ILE A 102 13.60 -7.09 16.10
CA ILE A 102 13.81 -6.52 14.76
C ILE A 102 14.06 -7.63 13.74
N ARG A 103 14.84 -8.67 14.09
CA ARG A 103 15.06 -9.84 13.24
C ARG A 103 13.78 -10.59 12.92
N ASN A 104 12.92 -10.77 13.92
CA ASN A 104 11.62 -11.42 13.72
C ASN A 104 10.71 -10.62 12.77
N LEU A 105 10.69 -9.28 12.90
CA LEU A 105 9.99 -8.42 11.93
C LEU A 105 10.58 -8.58 10.53
N LYS A 106 11.92 -8.59 10.40
CA LYS A 106 12.62 -8.76 9.13
C LYS A 106 12.22 -10.04 8.41
N VAL A 107 12.07 -11.16 9.11
CA VAL A 107 11.64 -12.43 8.51
C VAL A 107 10.26 -12.31 7.87
N GLY A 108 9.30 -11.69 8.55
CA GLY A 108 7.95 -11.47 8.03
C GLY A 108 7.93 -10.52 6.84
N LEU A 109 8.72 -9.44 6.89
CA LEU A 109 8.83 -8.45 5.84
C LEU A 109 9.53 -9.00 4.59
N LEU A 110 10.58 -9.84 4.78
CA LEU A 110 11.26 -10.54 3.69
C LEU A 110 10.31 -11.50 2.95
N ALA A 111 9.53 -12.29 3.70
CA ALA A 111 8.53 -13.17 3.11
C ALA A 111 7.47 -12.40 2.32
N LEU A 112 7.02 -11.27 2.85
CA LEU A 112 6.05 -10.40 2.17
C LEU A 112 6.64 -9.81 0.88
N GLU A 113 7.83 -9.20 0.92
CA GLU A 113 8.50 -8.66 -0.26
C GLU A 113 8.77 -9.72 -1.32
N SER A 114 9.11 -10.96 -0.89
CA SER A 114 9.29 -12.12 -1.78
C SER A 114 7.98 -12.51 -2.48
N ASP A 115 6.84 -12.49 -1.79
CA ASP A 115 5.53 -12.74 -2.40
C ASP A 115 5.27 -11.75 -3.56
N PHE A 116 5.59 -10.46 -3.38
CA PHE A 116 5.42 -9.44 -4.43
C PHE A 116 6.39 -9.62 -5.62
N LYS A 117 7.58 -10.16 -5.36
CA LYS A 117 8.59 -10.45 -6.41
C LYS A 117 8.23 -11.69 -7.23
N THR A 118 7.62 -12.70 -6.62
CA THR A 118 7.45 -14.03 -7.24
C THR A 118 6.07 -14.26 -7.82
N LYS A 119 5.03 -13.58 -7.31
CA LYS A 119 3.64 -13.77 -7.77
C LYS A 119 3.29 -12.79 -8.89
N PRO A 120 2.95 -13.27 -10.12
CA PRO A 120 2.65 -12.41 -11.26
C PRO A 120 1.53 -11.40 -11.00
N ALA A 121 0.50 -11.79 -10.23
CA ALA A 121 -0.62 -10.93 -9.87
C ALA A 121 -0.21 -9.71 -9.01
N LEU A 122 0.95 -9.79 -8.33
CA LEU A 122 1.48 -8.77 -7.45
C LEU A 122 2.59 -7.92 -8.08
N ALA A 123 3.15 -8.33 -9.21
CA ALA A 123 4.31 -7.69 -9.84
C ALA A 123 4.12 -6.18 -10.07
N LYS A 124 2.91 -5.75 -10.46
CA LYS A 124 2.61 -4.32 -10.68
C LYS A 124 2.65 -3.47 -9.41
N TYR A 125 2.56 -4.09 -8.23
CA TYR A 125 2.59 -3.40 -6.93
C TYR A 125 3.99 -3.47 -6.28
N LEU A 126 4.93 -4.21 -6.87
CA LEU A 126 6.30 -4.35 -6.35
C LEU A 126 6.98 -3.00 -6.06
N PRO A 127 6.88 -1.95 -6.89
CA PRO A 127 7.56 -0.68 -6.62
C PRO A 127 7.15 -0.03 -5.29
N SER A 128 5.91 -0.23 -4.83
CA SER A 128 5.44 0.36 -3.56
C SER A 128 6.06 -0.31 -2.33
N ILE A 129 6.39 -1.61 -2.41
CA ILE A 129 6.88 -2.39 -1.27
C ILE A 129 8.39 -2.67 -1.31
N GLN A 130 9.00 -2.57 -2.48
CA GLN A 130 10.42 -2.89 -2.66
C GLN A 130 11.32 -2.09 -1.71
N GLY A 131 12.28 -2.80 -1.08
CA GLY A 131 13.28 -2.23 -0.18
C GLY A 131 12.85 -2.17 1.29
N ILE A 132 11.70 -2.76 1.67
CA ILE A 132 11.32 -2.86 3.10
C ILE A 132 12.30 -3.73 3.87
N THR A 133 12.87 -4.76 3.24
CA THR A 133 13.87 -5.63 3.85
C THR A 133 15.17 -4.88 4.11
N ASP A 134 15.62 -4.03 3.18
CA ASP A 134 16.84 -3.22 3.32
C ASP A 134 16.69 -2.19 4.45
N LEU A 135 15.53 -1.53 4.54
CA LEU A 135 15.22 -0.63 5.65
C LEU A 135 15.26 -1.35 6.99
N THR A 136 14.70 -2.57 7.06
CA THR A 136 14.71 -3.36 8.30
C THR A 136 16.12 -3.82 8.66
N THR A 137 16.95 -4.19 7.67
CA THR A 137 18.37 -4.50 7.88
C THR A 137 19.12 -3.30 8.46
N ARG A 138 18.91 -2.10 7.90
CA ARG A 138 19.48 -0.88 8.43
C ARG A 138 19.05 -0.60 9.88
N SER A 139 17.80 -0.87 10.23
CA SER A 139 17.33 -0.75 11.62
C SER A 139 18.04 -1.77 12.54
N GLU A 140 18.23 -3.02 12.09
CA GLU A 140 18.97 -4.04 12.82
C GLU A 140 20.42 -3.60 13.08
N ASP A 141 21.12 -3.08 12.07
CA ASP A 141 22.50 -2.62 12.18
C ASP A 141 22.64 -1.48 13.19
N LEU A 142 21.73 -0.51 13.18
CA LEU A 142 21.68 0.57 14.15
C LEU A 142 21.42 0.05 15.58
N ALA A 143 20.51 -0.91 15.74
CA ALA A 143 20.23 -1.52 17.04
C ALA A 143 21.40 -2.34 17.57
N LEU A 144 22.13 -3.06 16.72
CA LEU A 144 23.37 -3.75 17.08
C LEU A 144 24.44 -2.77 17.56
N ALA A 145 24.54 -1.60 16.94
CA ALA A 145 25.41 -0.51 17.36
C ALA A 145 24.94 0.21 18.64
N GLY A 146 23.80 -0.20 19.23
CA GLY A 146 23.22 0.46 20.42
C GLY A 146 22.49 1.77 20.14
N GLN A 147 22.25 2.10 18.88
CA GLN A 147 21.59 3.34 18.41
C GLN A 147 20.08 3.13 18.20
N PHE A 148 19.34 2.86 19.28
CA PHE A 148 17.94 2.48 19.22
C PHE A 148 17.01 3.63 18.82
N VAL A 149 17.32 4.86 19.19
CA VAL A 149 16.59 6.06 18.76
C VAL A 149 16.66 6.19 17.24
N SER A 150 17.87 6.03 16.68
CA SER A 150 18.11 6.08 15.24
C SER A 150 17.52 4.87 14.50
N ALA A 151 17.51 3.68 15.13
CA ALA A 151 16.95 2.45 14.56
C ALA A 151 15.44 2.54 14.27
N LYS A 152 14.74 3.45 14.93
CA LYS A 152 13.31 3.69 14.72
C LYS A 152 12.99 4.30 13.34
N GLU A 153 13.86 5.15 12.81
CA GLU A 153 13.56 5.87 11.54
C GLU A 153 13.44 4.95 10.31
N PRO A 154 14.33 3.97 10.07
CA PRO A 154 14.14 3.01 9.00
C PRO A 154 12.84 2.22 9.13
N LEU A 155 12.41 1.86 10.35
CA LEU A 155 11.15 1.14 10.58
C LEU A 155 9.92 2.01 10.28
N ARG A 156 9.98 3.32 10.53
CA ARG A 156 8.94 4.26 10.06
C ARG A 156 8.87 4.29 8.54
N GLY A 157 10.02 4.25 7.87
CA GLY A 157 10.07 4.10 6.41
C GLY A 157 9.41 2.82 5.92
N VAL A 158 9.58 1.70 6.64
CA VAL A 158 8.87 0.44 6.36
C VAL A 158 7.36 0.63 6.52
N ALA A 159 6.91 1.21 7.63
CA ALA A 159 5.47 1.46 7.86
C ALA A 159 4.86 2.33 6.75
N GLN A 160 5.56 3.37 6.30
CA GLN A 160 5.11 4.21 5.19
C GLN A 160 4.96 3.40 3.89
N LYS A 161 5.96 2.60 3.52
CA LYS A 161 5.90 1.74 2.32
C LYS A 161 4.76 0.72 2.38
N LEU A 162 4.50 0.13 3.54
CA LEU A 162 3.38 -0.79 3.74
C LEU A 162 2.03 -0.05 3.59
N THR A 163 1.92 1.17 4.11
CA THR A 163 0.74 2.04 3.95
C THR A 163 0.49 2.37 2.48
N ASP A 164 1.54 2.77 1.75
CA ASP A 164 1.47 3.08 0.32
C ASP A 164 1.07 1.84 -0.49
N THR A 165 1.59 0.67 -0.11
CA THR A 165 1.24 -0.61 -0.73
C THR A 165 -0.24 -0.95 -0.51
N LEU A 166 -0.76 -0.76 0.71
CA LEU A 166 -2.18 -0.96 1.01
C LEU A 166 -3.09 0.00 0.23
N ALA A 167 -2.64 1.23 0.01
CA ALA A 167 -3.37 2.20 -0.81
C ALA A 167 -3.40 1.80 -2.31
N ALA A 168 -2.34 1.17 -2.80
CA ALA A 168 -2.23 0.69 -4.18
C ALA A 168 -3.02 -0.61 -4.43
N LEU A 169 -3.17 -1.48 -3.42
CA LEU A 169 -3.89 -2.74 -3.52
C LEU A 169 -5.41 -2.52 -3.54
N PRO A 170 -6.18 -3.19 -4.42
CA PRO A 170 -7.64 -3.10 -4.46
C PRO A 170 -8.25 -3.59 -3.14
N LYS A 171 -9.39 -2.98 -2.80
CA LYS A 171 -10.19 -3.34 -1.61
C LYS A 171 -11.02 -4.58 -1.88
#